data_1bf69d90df4388d6b33301816646f0dc
#
_entry.id   1bf69d90df4388d6b33301816646f0dc
#
_cell.length_a   1.000
_cell.length_b   1.000
_cell.length_c   1.000
_cell.angle_alpha   90.00
_cell.angle_beta   90.00
_cell.angle_gamma   90.00
#
_symmetry.space_group_name_H-M   'P 1'
#
loop_
_entity.id
_entity.type
_entity.pdbx_description
1 polymer ?
#
loop_
_entity_poly.entity_id
_entity_poly.type
_entity_poly.pdbx_seq_one_letter_code
_entity_poly.pdbx_strand_id
1 'polypeptide(L)'
;MGGGGNWEFEYYTNNRTNSFVKDGVLHLQPTLTVDTLGEETLKNGDFNLWGGAPADTCTSNAFYGCERNALASGNVLNPIQSARVRSVNSFAFKYGKVEIKAKLPKGDWIWPAIWLLPKHNAYGQWPASGEIDLVESRGNDASCAAGGRDTFGSTLHWGPGYPMD
;
A
#
# COMPACT_ATOMS: atom_id res chain seq x y z
N MET A 1 4.27 4.05 -6.62
CA MET A 1 4.28 2.60 -6.89
C MET A 1 2.85 2.18 -7.16
N GLY A 2 2.60 1.62 -8.33
CA GLY A 2 1.25 1.20 -8.72
C GLY A 2 1.01 -0.28 -8.45
N GLY A 3 -0.23 -0.68 -8.57
CA GLY A 3 -0.66 -2.07 -8.48
C GLY A 3 -1.21 -2.47 -7.12
N GLY A 4 -1.78 -3.65 -7.09
CA GLY A 4 -2.22 -4.34 -5.89
C GLY A 4 -1.25 -5.44 -5.50
N GLY A 5 -1.46 -6.08 -4.37
CA GLY A 5 -0.66 -7.20 -3.94
C GLY A 5 -1.36 -7.99 -2.85
N ASN A 6 -0.87 -9.16 -2.57
CA ASN A 6 -1.25 -9.96 -1.42
C ASN A 6 -2.76 -10.20 -1.25
N TRP A 7 -3.53 -10.12 -2.35
CA TRP A 7 -5.00 -10.21 -2.37
C TRP A 7 -5.71 -9.13 -1.55
N GLU A 8 -5.05 -8.01 -1.30
CA GLU A 8 -5.65 -6.83 -0.66
C GLU A 8 -6.79 -6.25 -1.52
N PHE A 9 -7.74 -5.57 -0.89
CA PHE A 9 -8.86 -4.96 -1.60
C PHE A 9 -8.45 -3.74 -2.42
N GLU A 10 -7.43 -3.01 -1.97
CA GLU A 10 -6.95 -1.84 -2.67
C GLU A 10 -5.93 -2.19 -3.75
N TYR A 11 -5.76 -1.25 -4.66
CA TYR A 11 -4.60 -1.13 -5.52
C TYR A 11 -4.09 0.32 -5.49
N TYR A 12 -2.80 0.48 -5.69
CA TYR A 12 -2.15 1.78 -5.57
C TYR A 12 -2.09 2.47 -6.92
N THR A 13 -2.49 3.74 -6.93
CA THR A 13 -2.50 4.58 -8.12
C THR A 13 -1.50 5.73 -7.98
N ASN A 14 -1.09 6.33 -9.12
CA ASN A 14 -0.41 7.61 -9.15
C ASN A 14 -1.41 8.77 -9.35
N ASN A 15 -2.67 8.58 -9.02
CA ASN A 15 -3.69 9.60 -9.16
C ASN A 15 -3.54 10.67 -8.08
N ARG A 16 -3.61 11.94 -8.48
CA ARG A 16 -3.56 13.07 -7.53
C ARG A 16 -4.79 13.18 -6.64
N THR A 17 -5.84 12.43 -6.89
CA THR A 17 -6.94 12.24 -5.96
C THR A 17 -6.55 11.37 -4.76
N ASN A 18 -5.65 10.41 -4.98
CA ASN A 18 -5.23 9.47 -3.94
C ASN A 18 -3.95 9.91 -3.21
N SER A 19 -3.09 10.71 -3.85
CA SER A 19 -1.90 11.28 -3.20
C SER A 19 -1.63 12.70 -3.65
N PHE A 20 -1.68 13.64 -2.72
CA PHE A 20 -1.48 15.07 -3.02
C PHE A 20 -0.94 15.82 -1.80
N VAL A 21 -0.38 17.00 -2.05
CA VAL A 21 0.02 17.93 -1.00
C VAL A 21 -0.94 19.11 -1.01
N LYS A 22 -1.49 19.44 0.14
CA LYS A 22 -2.34 20.60 0.36
C LYS A 22 -1.96 21.26 1.69
N ASP A 23 -1.78 22.58 1.66
CA ASP A 23 -1.43 23.40 2.83
C ASP A 23 -0.22 22.83 3.61
N GLY A 24 0.80 22.34 2.88
CA GLY A 24 2.01 21.77 3.45
C GLY A 24 1.85 20.35 4.04
N VAL A 25 0.70 19.73 3.87
CA VAL A 25 0.39 18.38 4.38
C VAL A 25 0.29 17.38 3.22
N LEU A 26 0.97 16.25 3.33
CA LEU A 26 0.78 15.11 2.45
C LEU A 26 -0.53 14.40 2.81
N HIS A 27 -1.39 14.23 1.82
CA HIS A 27 -2.62 13.46 1.92
C HIS A 27 -2.49 12.15 1.15
N LEU A 28 -2.81 11.04 1.80
CA LEU A 28 -3.01 9.73 1.20
C LEU A 28 -4.48 9.38 1.43
N GLN A 29 -5.25 9.34 0.35
CA GLN A 29 -6.70 9.28 0.42
C GLN A 29 -7.23 8.11 -0.40
N PRO A 30 -7.77 7.06 0.23
CA PRO A 30 -8.48 6.01 -0.48
C PRO A 30 -9.77 6.54 -1.12
N THR A 31 -10.10 5.99 -2.28
CA THR A 31 -11.34 6.28 -3.02
C THR A 31 -11.94 4.98 -3.54
N LEU A 32 -13.24 5.01 -3.87
CA LEU A 32 -13.88 3.86 -4.48
C LEU A 32 -13.52 3.75 -5.96
N THR A 33 -13.16 2.56 -6.40
CA THR A 33 -12.87 2.29 -7.82
C THR A 33 -14.10 2.51 -8.69
N VAL A 34 -15.29 2.22 -8.17
CA VAL A 34 -16.55 2.40 -8.89
C VAL A 34 -16.80 3.87 -9.28
N ASP A 35 -16.32 4.82 -8.49
CA ASP A 35 -16.50 6.26 -8.77
C ASP A 35 -15.68 6.71 -9.99
N THR A 36 -14.62 5.98 -10.32
CA THR A 36 -13.74 6.30 -11.46
C THR A 36 -13.99 5.42 -12.68
N LEU A 37 -14.19 4.13 -12.49
CA LEU A 37 -14.28 3.16 -13.58
C LEU A 37 -15.71 2.68 -13.87
N GLY A 38 -16.65 2.94 -12.96
CA GLY A 38 -18.02 2.45 -13.05
C GLY A 38 -18.17 1.00 -12.61
N GLU A 39 -19.39 0.62 -12.30
CA GLU A 39 -19.73 -0.70 -11.76
C GLU A 39 -19.53 -1.82 -12.78
N GLU A 40 -19.83 -1.56 -14.04
CA GLU A 40 -19.68 -2.53 -15.13
C GLU A 40 -18.22 -2.92 -15.32
N THR A 41 -17.31 -1.93 -15.34
CA THR A 41 -15.87 -2.20 -15.44
C THR A 41 -15.37 -2.98 -14.22
N LEU A 42 -15.85 -2.62 -13.03
CA LEU A 42 -15.45 -3.31 -11.81
C LEU A 42 -15.83 -4.80 -11.82
N LYS A 43 -16.98 -5.15 -12.39
CA LYS A 43 -17.50 -6.52 -12.43
C LYS A 43 -16.98 -7.34 -13.61
N ASN A 44 -16.84 -6.73 -14.78
CA ASN A 44 -16.64 -7.43 -16.03
C ASN A 44 -15.42 -6.94 -16.83
N GLY A 45 -14.78 -5.89 -16.40
CA GLY A 45 -13.66 -5.27 -17.09
C GLY A 45 -12.29 -5.80 -16.67
N ASP A 46 -11.30 -5.03 -17.01
CA ASP A 46 -9.92 -5.27 -16.64
C ASP A 46 -9.22 -3.96 -16.22
N PHE A 47 -8.12 -4.11 -15.53
CA PHE A 47 -7.14 -3.04 -15.39
C PHE A 47 -5.74 -3.50 -15.79
N ASN A 48 -4.97 -2.56 -16.32
CA ASN A 48 -3.56 -2.74 -16.62
C ASN A 48 -2.79 -1.53 -16.05
N LEU A 49 -1.95 -1.82 -15.08
CA LEU A 49 -1.21 -0.84 -14.29
C LEU A 49 0.29 -0.87 -14.57
N TRP A 50 0.71 -1.55 -15.65
CA TRP A 50 2.13 -1.65 -15.96
C TRP A 50 2.79 -0.28 -16.17
N GLY A 51 2.04 0.71 -16.62
CA GLY A 51 2.45 2.10 -16.72
C GLY A 51 3.70 2.34 -17.55
N GLY A 52 3.84 3.52 -18.08
CA GLY A 52 4.98 3.90 -18.92
C GLY A 52 5.99 4.83 -18.22
N ALA A 53 5.59 5.50 -17.14
CA ALA A 53 6.45 6.43 -16.41
C ALA A 53 6.99 5.79 -15.12
N PRO A 54 8.17 6.15 -14.64
CA PRO A 54 8.75 5.56 -13.42
C PRO A 54 7.86 5.66 -12.18
N ALA A 55 7.04 6.71 -12.07
CA ALA A 55 6.09 6.89 -10.97
C ALA A 55 4.88 5.96 -11.06
N ASP A 56 4.53 5.52 -12.26
CA ASP A 56 3.37 4.68 -12.54
C ASP A 56 3.75 3.22 -12.73
N THR A 57 5.04 2.91 -12.85
CA THR A 57 5.49 1.56 -13.12
C THR A 57 5.09 0.60 -12.02
N CYS A 58 4.30 -0.39 -12.38
CA CYS A 58 4.07 -1.57 -11.57
C CYS A 58 5.26 -2.52 -11.73
N THR A 59 5.74 -3.11 -10.66
CA THR A 59 7.03 -3.81 -10.65
C THR A 59 6.91 -5.33 -10.53
N SER A 60 5.74 -5.84 -10.18
CA SER A 60 5.50 -7.28 -10.04
C SER A 60 4.03 -7.60 -10.23
N ASN A 61 3.74 -8.60 -11.06
CA ASN A 61 2.38 -9.10 -11.25
C ASN A 61 2.03 -10.24 -10.27
N ALA A 62 2.79 -10.43 -9.22
CA ALA A 62 2.41 -11.33 -8.15
C ALA A 62 1.02 -10.95 -7.63
N PHE A 63 0.18 -11.97 -7.39
CA PHE A 63 -1.23 -11.80 -7.01
C PHE A 63 -2.07 -11.02 -8.05
N TYR A 64 -1.62 -10.98 -9.32
CA TYR A 64 -2.23 -10.18 -10.39
C TYR A 64 -2.34 -8.69 -10.04
N GLY A 65 -1.32 -8.16 -9.37
CA GLY A 65 -1.32 -6.80 -8.86
C GLY A 65 -1.12 -5.73 -9.91
N CYS A 66 -0.51 -6.05 -11.07
CA CYS A 66 -0.30 -5.11 -12.17
C CYS A 66 -1.34 -5.23 -13.27
N GLU A 67 -1.91 -6.41 -13.45
CA GLU A 67 -2.89 -6.67 -14.49
C GLU A 67 -3.90 -7.70 -13.99
N ARG A 68 -5.18 -7.37 -14.10
CA ARG A 68 -6.27 -8.24 -13.64
C ARG A 68 -7.48 -8.09 -14.56
N ASN A 69 -8.08 -9.21 -14.90
CA ASN A 69 -9.35 -9.29 -15.63
C ASN A 69 -10.40 -9.92 -14.72
N ALA A 70 -11.52 -9.23 -14.51
CA ALA A 70 -12.58 -9.65 -13.61
C ALA A 70 -13.25 -10.93 -14.09
N LEU A 71 -13.60 -11.00 -15.38
CA LEU A 71 -14.25 -12.19 -15.97
C LEU A 71 -13.36 -13.42 -15.93
N ALA A 72 -12.09 -13.28 -16.30
CA ALA A 72 -11.15 -14.40 -16.30
C ALA A 72 -10.83 -14.91 -14.89
N SER A 73 -10.82 -14.03 -13.89
CA SER A 73 -10.55 -14.38 -12.50
C SER A 73 -11.79 -14.88 -11.74
N GLY A 74 -12.99 -14.59 -12.24
CA GLY A 74 -14.24 -14.84 -11.53
C GLY A 74 -14.44 -13.93 -10.30
N ASN A 75 -13.66 -12.85 -10.19
CA ASN A 75 -13.71 -11.91 -9.07
C ASN A 75 -13.85 -10.48 -9.60
N VAL A 76 -14.46 -9.60 -8.82
CA VAL A 76 -14.46 -8.18 -9.12
C VAL A 76 -13.03 -7.62 -9.08
N LEU A 77 -12.78 -6.55 -9.82
CA LEU A 77 -11.54 -5.78 -9.69
C LEU A 77 -11.43 -5.18 -8.29
N ASN A 78 -10.22 -4.79 -7.89
CA ASN A 78 -9.99 -4.18 -6.58
C ASN A 78 -10.92 -2.97 -6.38
N PRO A 79 -11.81 -2.99 -5.39
CA PRO A 79 -12.86 -1.97 -5.24
C PRO A 79 -12.35 -0.64 -4.69
N ILE A 80 -11.11 -0.61 -4.20
CA ILE A 80 -10.50 0.57 -3.58
C ILE A 80 -9.25 0.98 -4.34
N GLN A 81 -9.17 2.27 -4.65
CA GLN A 81 -7.92 2.92 -5.08
C GLN A 81 -7.27 3.61 -3.89
N SER A 82 -5.99 3.40 -3.70
CA SER A 82 -5.23 3.99 -2.60
C SER A 82 -3.90 4.55 -3.08
N ALA A 83 -3.05 4.97 -2.17
CA ALA A 83 -1.72 5.47 -2.48
C ALA A 83 -0.67 4.88 -1.55
N ARG A 84 0.48 4.57 -2.15
CA ARG A 84 1.72 4.22 -1.45
C ARG A 84 2.82 5.12 -1.99
N VAL A 85 3.40 5.94 -1.14
CA VAL A 85 4.51 6.82 -1.50
C VAL A 85 5.80 6.30 -0.85
N ARG A 86 6.93 6.47 -1.53
CA ARG A 86 8.23 6.03 -1.04
C ARG A 86 9.33 6.98 -1.47
N SER A 87 10.37 7.06 -0.66
CA SER A 87 11.51 7.96 -0.88
C SER A 87 12.67 7.32 -1.65
N VAL A 88 12.56 6.10 -2.13
CA VAL A 88 13.66 5.30 -2.70
C VAL A 88 14.49 6.01 -3.77
N ASN A 89 13.86 6.90 -4.56
CA ASN A 89 14.52 7.65 -5.62
C ASN A 89 15.05 9.02 -5.18
N SER A 90 14.68 9.48 -3.98
CA SER A 90 15.00 10.84 -3.52
C SER A 90 15.80 10.87 -2.23
N PHE A 91 15.55 9.97 -1.31
CA PHE A 91 16.15 10.03 0.01
C PHE A 91 16.28 8.64 0.63
N ALA A 92 17.44 8.34 1.21
CA ALA A 92 17.71 7.18 2.03
C ALA A 92 18.73 7.54 3.10
N PHE A 93 18.69 6.88 4.25
CA PHE A 93 19.62 7.09 5.34
C PHE A 93 20.04 5.75 5.95
N LYS A 94 21.15 5.75 6.65
CA LYS A 94 21.66 4.56 7.35
C LYS A 94 21.42 4.65 8.87
N TYR A 95 21.58 5.82 9.42
CA TYR A 95 21.39 6.10 10.84
C TYR A 95 20.63 7.40 10.99
N GLY A 96 19.77 7.47 12.01
CA GLY A 96 19.04 8.69 12.26
C GLY A 96 17.85 8.48 13.19
N LYS A 97 17.10 9.55 13.38
CA LYS A 97 15.84 9.57 14.10
C LYS A 97 14.73 9.90 13.10
N VAL A 98 13.64 9.20 13.18
CA VAL A 98 12.45 9.45 12.36
C VAL A 98 11.38 10.05 13.28
N GLU A 99 10.92 11.25 12.92
CA GLU A 99 9.81 11.91 13.61
C GLU A 99 8.72 12.22 12.58
N ILE A 100 7.51 11.73 12.83
CA ILE A 100 6.39 11.88 11.92
C ILE A 100 5.19 12.40 12.69
N LYS A 101 4.63 13.53 12.25
CA LYS A 101 3.34 14.02 12.72
C LYS A 101 2.28 13.59 11.71
N ALA A 102 1.43 12.66 12.08
CA ALA A 102 0.41 12.11 11.20
C ALA A 102 -0.96 12.13 11.86
N LYS A 103 -2.00 12.26 11.04
CA LYS A 103 -3.38 11.97 11.40
C LYS A 103 -3.74 10.67 10.70
N LEU A 104 -3.87 9.59 11.46
CA LEU A 104 -4.25 8.30 10.93
C LEU A 104 -5.74 8.28 10.55
N PRO A 105 -6.12 7.50 9.53
CA PRO A 105 -7.51 7.34 9.13
C PRO A 105 -8.32 6.56 10.16
N LYS A 106 -9.64 6.74 10.09
CA LYS A 106 -10.61 5.94 10.85
C LYS A 106 -11.65 5.35 9.90
N GLY A 107 -12.05 4.15 10.15
CA GLY A 107 -13.01 3.37 9.36
C GLY A 107 -12.61 1.90 9.37
N ASP A 108 -13.58 1.03 9.25
CA ASP A 108 -13.31 -0.41 9.23
C ASP A 108 -12.52 -0.79 7.97
N TRP A 109 -11.67 -1.81 8.09
CA TRP A 109 -10.85 -2.37 7.01
C TRP A 109 -9.72 -1.46 6.50
N ILE A 110 -9.45 -0.33 7.16
CA ILE A 110 -8.34 0.55 6.84
C ILE A 110 -7.11 0.15 7.65
N TRP A 111 -5.97 0.01 6.97
CA TRP A 111 -4.69 -0.35 7.58
C TRP A 111 -3.61 0.67 7.17
N PRO A 112 -3.49 1.79 7.88
CA PRO A 112 -2.42 2.73 7.63
C PRO A 112 -1.08 2.16 8.11
N ALA A 113 -0.03 2.32 7.31
CA ALA A 113 1.31 1.89 7.64
C ALA A 113 2.35 2.97 7.37
N ILE A 114 3.34 3.08 8.26
CA ILE A 114 4.54 3.91 8.12
C ILE A 114 5.73 3.00 8.42
N TRP A 115 6.57 2.77 7.42
CA TRP A 115 7.57 1.72 7.47
C TRP A 115 8.82 2.06 6.67
N LEU A 116 9.90 1.36 6.98
CA LEU A 116 11.20 1.50 6.34
C LEU A 116 11.54 0.21 5.60
N LEU A 117 11.98 0.36 4.35
CA LEU A 117 12.55 -0.72 3.56
C LEU A 117 13.99 -0.42 3.18
N PRO A 118 14.84 -1.42 2.97
CA PRO A 118 16.17 -1.21 2.45
C PRO A 118 16.11 -0.58 1.06
N LYS A 119 17.02 0.35 0.80
CA LYS A 119 17.18 0.94 -0.53
C LYS A 119 17.58 -0.11 -1.56
N HIS A 120 18.41 -1.06 -1.15
CA HIS A 120 18.91 -2.17 -1.94
C HIS A 120 18.74 -3.46 -1.16
N ASN A 121 18.33 -4.52 -1.83
CA ASN A 121 18.16 -5.84 -1.23
C ASN A 121 19.52 -6.56 -1.11
N ALA A 122 20.44 -6.00 -0.31
CA ALA A 122 21.82 -6.44 -0.21
C ALA A 122 21.98 -7.88 0.33
N TYR A 123 21.01 -8.35 1.12
CA TYR A 123 21.01 -9.69 1.72
C TYR A 123 20.00 -10.64 1.09
N GLY A 124 19.33 -10.20 0.03
CA GLY A 124 18.28 -10.97 -0.66
C GLY A 124 16.93 -10.27 -0.65
N GLN A 125 15.96 -10.92 -1.27
CA GLN A 125 14.59 -10.41 -1.31
C GLN A 125 13.97 -10.44 0.09
N TRP A 126 12.86 -9.70 0.24
CA TRP A 126 12.10 -9.69 1.47
C TRP A 126 11.83 -11.13 2.00
N PRO A 127 11.97 -11.37 3.30
CA PRO A 127 12.35 -10.45 4.37
C PRO A 127 13.86 -10.38 4.65
N ALA A 128 14.70 -11.05 3.87
CA ALA A 128 16.13 -11.22 4.13
C ALA A 128 16.90 -9.89 4.25
N SER A 129 16.51 -8.86 3.55
CA SER A 129 17.12 -7.53 3.67
C SER A 129 16.44 -6.62 4.71
N GLY A 130 15.43 -7.12 5.40
CA GLY A 130 14.74 -6.45 6.52
C GLY A 130 13.61 -5.52 6.12
N GLU A 131 12.73 -5.27 7.09
CA GLU A 131 11.69 -4.26 7.07
C GLU A 131 11.47 -3.78 8.50
N ILE A 132 11.25 -2.50 8.70
CA ILE A 132 10.97 -1.91 10.00
C ILE A 132 9.66 -1.15 9.91
N ASP A 133 8.62 -1.67 10.53
CA ASP A 133 7.34 -0.99 10.63
C ASP A 133 7.33 -0.10 11.86
N LEU A 134 7.27 1.20 11.64
CA LEU A 134 7.18 2.18 12.71
C LEU A 134 5.78 2.25 13.27
N VAL A 135 4.79 2.16 12.38
CA VAL A 135 3.37 2.16 12.69
C VAL A 135 2.63 1.28 11.72
N GLU A 136 1.88 0.32 12.25
CA GLU A 136 0.79 -0.36 11.59
C GLU A 136 -0.43 -0.30 12.51
N SER A 137 -1.54 0.17 12.00
CA SER A 137 -2.75 0.37 12.80
C SER A 137 -3.99 -0.08 12.04
N ARG A 138 -5.08 -0.20 12.75
CA ARG A 138 -6.41 -0.43 12.18
C ARG A 138 -7.25 0.81 12.36
N GLY A 139 -7.97 1.19 11.31
CA GLY A 139 -8.91 2.30 11.39
C GLY A 139 -10.20 1.99 12.17
N ASN A 140 -10.40 0.73 12.57
CA ASN A 140 -11.54 0.25 13.30
C ASN A 140 -11.78 1.02 14.61
N ASP A 141 -12.97 0.90 15.16
CA ASP A 141 -13.27 1.47 16.47
C ASP A 141 -12.37 0.89 17.57
N ALA A 142 -12.17 1.65 18.64
CA ALA A 142 -11.34 1.25 19.77
C ALA A 142 -11.86 0.00 20.50
N SER A 143 -13.12 -0.36 20.31
CA SER A 143 -13.71 -1.61 20.83
C SER A 143 -13.32 -2.87 20.04
N CYS A 144 -12.60 -2.74 18.92
CA CYS A 144 -12.14 -3.87 18.12
C CYS A 144 -11.21 -4.77 18.95
N ALA A 145 -11.56 -6.04 19.07
CA ALA A 145 -10.82 -7.00 19.91
C ALA A 145 -9.36 -7.20 19.45
N ALA A 146 -9.07 -6.97 18.17
CA ALA A 146 -7.72 -7.05 17.62
C ALA A 146 -6.92 -5.73 17.74
N GLY A 147 -7.43 -4.76 18.49
CA GLY A 147 -6.94 -3.38 18.53
C GLY A 147 -7.58 -2.52 17.42
N GLY A 148 -7.88 -1.27 17.72
CA GLY A 148 -8.48 -0.31 16.81
C GLY A 148 -7.57 0.89 16.58
N ARG A 149 -8.17 2.01 16.21
CA ARG A 149 -7.49 3.27 15.89
C ARG A 149 -6.74 3.93 17.04
N ASP A 150 -6.91 3.46 18.24
CA ASP A 150 -6.22 3.89 19.46
C ASP A 150 -4.96 3.06 19.77
N THR A 151 -4.67 2.06 18.92
CA THR A 151 -3.50 1.20 19.03
C THR A 151 -2.73 1.14 17.72
N PHE A 152 -1.46 0.86 17.82
CA PHE A 152 -0.62 0.49 16.68
C PHE A 152 0.42 -0.55 17.09
N GLY A 153 0.87 -1.34 16.13
CA GLY A 153 2.02 -2.22 16.24
C GLY A 153 3.26 -1.59 15.64
N SER A 154 4.41 -1.98 16.16
CA SER A 154 5.70 -1.79 15.53
C SER A 154 6.34 -3.16 15.35
N THR A 155 6.83 -3.45 14.15
CA THR A 155 7.30 -4.78 13.79
C THR A 155 8.68 -4.69 13.14
N LEU A 156 9.47 -5.74 13.32
CA LEU A 156 10.73 -5.94 12.60
C LEU A 156 10.64 -7.26 11.86
N HIS A 157 10.64 -7.20 10.53
CA HIS A 157 10.72 -8.39 9.68
C HIS A 157 12.16 -8.64 9.25
N TRP A 158 12.60 -9.87 9.42
CA TRP A 158 13.94 -10.30 9.04
C TRP A 158 13.99 -11.84 8.97
N GLY A 159 14.97 -12.39 8.30
CA GLY A 159 15.12 -13.83 8.22
C GLY A 159 15.28 -14.31 6.77
N PRO A 160 15.46 -15.61 6.55
CA PRO A 160 15.77 -16.14 5.22
C PRO A 160 14.56 -16.16 4.28
N GLY A 161 13.34 -16.10 4.79
CA GLY A 161 12.12 -16.17 4.00
C GLY A 161 10.91 -16.56 4.84
N TYR A 162 9.71 -16.21 4.36
CA TYR A 162 8.46 -16.64 4.98
C TYR A 162 8.37 -18.18 5.04
N PRO A 163 7.92 -18.79 6.15
CA PRO A 163 7.38 -18.17 7.38
C PRO A 163 8.40 -18.00 8.51
N MET A 164 9.66 -17.79 8.20
CA MET A 164 10.75 -17.64 9.18
C MET A 164 11.20 -16.16 9.30
N ASP A 165 10.25 -15.23 9.20
CA ASP A 165 10.46 -13.81 9.37
C ASP A 165 9.92 -13.29 10.72
#